data_b2df3b45303428d8410656844900492d
#
_entry.id   b2df3b45303428d8410656844900492d
#
_cell.length_a   1.000
_cell.length_b   1.000
_cell.length_c   1.000
_cell.angle_alpha   90.00
_cell.angle_beta   90.00
_cell.angle_gamma   90.00
#
_symmetry.space_group_name_H-M   'P 1'
#
loop_
_entity.id
_entity.type
_entity.pdbx_description
1 polymer ?
#
loop_
_entity_poly.entity_id
_entity_poly.type
_entity_poly.pdbx_seq_one_letter_code
_entity_poly.pdbx_strand_id
1 'polypeptide(L)'
;TNYVYEKIEGDYHHQRTMFYTLLFPQERIMGWHDMKHNIKGFSILMHSVTYRTQLLRDCHLELPKHTFYVDNLFVYEPLPFVKTLYYLNVDFYRYYIGRDGQSVNEKNMIKRIDQQLYVNKRMVDAYDLWQIEEEHLREYMLSYLETITVVSTCIGYVSNDPVNLKKVKDLWKYIKDKDPRTYHHLRWGALGHAMNLPGRFGRYLSVKAYKISQRFMGFN
;
A
#
# COMPACT_ATOMS: atom_id res chain seq x y z
N THR A 1 0.87 -9.72 13.31
CA THR A 1 -0.19 -10.76 13.34
C THR A 1 -0.78 -10.97 11.95
N ASN A 2 -1.61 -12.00 11.78
CA ASN A 2 -2.44 -12.16 10.60
C ASN A 2 -3.69 -11.30 10.71
N TYR A 3 -4.39 -11.15 9.58
CA TYR A 3 -5.78 -10.71 9.55
C TYR A 3 -6.59 -11.58 8.58
N VAL A 4 -7.89 -11.62 8.79
CA VAL A 4 -8.82 -12.45 8.01
C VAL A 4 -9.78 -11.54 7.26
N TYR A 5 -9.81 -11.64 5.95
CA TYR A 5 -10.93 -11.12 5.18
C TYR A 5 -12.16 -11.97 5.40
N GLU A 6 -13.27 -11.34 5.73
CA GLU A 6 -14.56 -11.98 5.85
C GLU A 6 -15.58 -11.33 4.93
N LYS A 7 -16.28 -12.13 4.15
CA LYS A 7 -17.37 -11.70 3.28
C LYS A 7 -18.56 -12.62 3.41
N ILE A 8 -19.73 -12.04 3.65
CA ILE A 8 -21.00 -12.79 3.66
C ILE A 8 -21.79 -12.40 2.41
N GLU A 9 -22.16 -13.40 1.62
CA GLU A 9 -23.00 -13.26 0.44
C GLU A 9 -24.17 -14.26 0.55
N GLY A 10 -25.36 -13.75 0.95
CA GLY A 10 -26.49 -14.62 1.28
C GLY A 10 -26.12 -15.57 2.43
N ASP A 11 -26.28 -16.88 2.19
CA ASP A 11 -25.94 -17.92 3.17
C ASP A 11 -24.47 -18.35 3.16
N TYR A 12 -23.66 -17.78 2.26
CA TYR A 12 -22.25 -18.15 2.10
C TYR A 12 -21.34 -17.22 2.90
N HIS A 13 -20.45 -17.79 3.70
CA HIS A 13 -19.42 -17.11 4.45
C HIS A 13 -18.05 -17.45 3.89
N HIS A 14 -17.43 -16.48 3.22
CA HIS A 14 -16.09 -16.60 2.65
C HIS A 14 -15.08 -16.02 3.61
N GLN A 15 -14.03 -16.78 3.89
CA GLN A 15 -12.89 -16.35 4.72
C GLN A 15 -11.58 -16.54 3.98
N ARG A 16 -10.66 -15.58 4.12
CA ARG A 16 -9.31 -15.68 3.60
C ARG A 16 -8.33 -15.07 4.59
N THR A 17 -7.49 -15.90 5.18
CA THR A 17 -6.41 -15.43 6.04
C THR A 17 -5.26 -14.85 5.21
N MET A 18 -4.80 -13.67 5.61
CA MET A 18 -3.59 -13.03 5.11
C MET A 18 -2.50 -13.19 6.17
N PHE A 19 -1.54 -14.04 5.88
CA PHE A 19 -0.43 -14.40 6.77
C PHE A 19 0.91 -13.93 6.21
N TYR A 20 1.88 -13.69 7.10
CA TYR A 20 3.18 -13.11 6.74
C TYR A 20 4.36 -14.07 6.93
N THR A 21 4.09 -15.37 6.99
CA THR A 21 5.11 -16.44 7.16
C THR A 21 6.14 -16.48 6.03
N LEU A 22 5.77 -15.97 4.85
CA LEU A 22 6.68 -15.85 3.71
C LEU A 22 7.66 -14.67 3.88
N LEU A 23 7.27 -13.63 4.62
CA LEU A 23 8.09 -12.44 4.85
C LEU A 23 8.93 -12.57 6.11
N PHE A 24 8.35 -13.10 7.20
CA PHE A 24 8.93 -13.06 8.53
C PHE A 24 9.11 -14.45 9.13
N PRO A 25 10.24 -14.70 9.82
CA PRO A 25 10.35 -15.80 10.76
C PRO A 25 9.26 -15.72 11.85
N GLN A 26 8.90 -16.87 12.41
CA GLN A 26 7.89 -16.95 13.49
C GLN A 26 8.56 -17.14 14.84
N GLU A 27 7.85 -16.77 15.90
CA GLU A 27 8.14 -17.10 17.31
C GLU A 27 9.52 -16.66 17.81
N ARG A 28 10.07 -15.60 17.19
CA ARG A 28 11.33 -15.00 17.66
C ARG A 28 11.35 -13.49 17.48
N ILE A 29 12.14 -12.81 18.30
CA ILE A 29 12.48 -11.41 18.08
C ILE A 29 13.41 -11.35 16.87
N MET A 30 13.17 -10.41 15.98
CA MET A 30 13.91 -10.24 14.74
C MET A 30 14.15 -8.74 14.44
N GLY A 31 15.12 -8.45 13.56
CA GLY A 31 15.30 -7.17 12.90
C GLY A 31 14.84 -7.22 11.46
N TRP A 32 15.01 -6.11 10.74
CA TRP A 32 14.68 -6.05 9.30
C TRP A 32 15.55 -6.99 8.47
N HIS A 33 16.81 -7.17 8.82
CA HIS A 33 17.75 -8.12 8.16
C HIS A 33 17.28 -9.58 8.19
N ASP A 34 16.37 -9.93 9.10
CA ASP A 34 15.77 -11.27 9.17
C ASP A 34 14.60 -11.47 8.22
N MET A 35 14.14 -10.41 7.55
CA MET A 35 13.06 -10.51 6.56
C MET A 35 13.51 -11.41 5.40
N LYS A 36 12.72 -12.45 5.10
CA LYS A 36 13.11 -13.50 4.16
C LYS A 36 13.10 -13.04 2.71
N HIS A 37 12.01 -12.42 2.29
CA HIS A 37 11.80 -11.98 0.92
C HIS A 37 10.90 -10.76 0.89
N ASN A 38 11.22 -9.82 0.01
CA ASN A 38 10.32 -8.71 -0.31
C ASN A 38 9.41 -9.13 -1.47
N ILE A 39 8.17 -9.51 -1.17
CA ILE A 39 7.18 -9.89 -2.18
C ILE A 39 6.49 -8.62 -2.67
N LYS A 40 6.76 -8.23 -3.90
CA LYS A 40 6.17 -7.03 -4.51
C LYS A 40 4.63 -7.11 -4.52
N GLY A 41 4.00 -6.01 -4.10
CA GLY A 41 2.56 -5.92 -3.98
C GLY A 41 1.98 -6.57 -2.71
N PHE A 42 2.84 -7.11 -1.82
CA PHE A 42 2.44 -7.67 -0.54
C PHE A 42 2.99 -6.81 0.60
N SER A 43 2.15 -5.95 1.15
CA SER A 43 2.52 -5.02 2.22
C SER A 43 1.83 -5.39 3.54
N ILE A 44 2.49 -5.07 4.64
CA ILE A 44 1.88 -5.09 5.96
C ILE A 44 0.77 -4.04 5.97
N LEU A 45 -0.45 -4.45 6.34
CA LEU A 45 -1.56 -3.53 6.51
C LEU A 45 -1.76 -3.18 7.99
N MET A 46 -2.46 -2.09 8.28
CA MET A 46 -2.74 -1.65 9.65
C MET A 46 -3.44 -2.74 10.49
N HIS A 47 -4.20 -3.63 9.84
CA HIS A 47 -4.92 -4.72 10.49
C HIS A 47 -4.00 -5.77 11.14
N SER A 48 -2.73 -5.83 10.72
CA SER A 48 -1.76 -6.82 11.16
C SER A 48 -0.64 -6.24 12.02
N VAL A 49 -0.65 -4.92 12.24
CA VAL A 49 0.41 -4.20 12.95
C VAL A 49 -0.05 -3.75 14.33
N THR A 50 0.81 -3.98 15.31
CA THR A 50 0.69 -3.41 16.66
C THR A 50 2.01 -2.75 17.02
N TYR A 51 2.00 -1.46 17.27
CA TYR A 51 3.17 -0.68 17.68
C TYR A 51 3.19 -0.44 19.20
N ARG A 52 4.39 -0.36 19.77
CA ARG A 52 4.52 0.27 21.08
C ARG A 52 4.09 1.74 20.97
N THR A 53 3.24 2.19 21.86
CA THR A 53 2.75 3.58 21.86
C THR A 53 3.90 4.60 21.93
N GLN A 54 4.98 4.27 22.69
CA GLN A 54 6.13 5.16 22.78
C GLN A 54 6.84 5.33 21.43
N LEU A 55 6.96 4.27 20.61
CA LEU A 55 7.52 4.38 19.25
C LEU A 55 6.72 5.37 18.39
N LEU A 56 5.39 5.31 18.46
CA LEU A 56 4.53 6.24 17.71
C LEU A 56 4.68 7.69 18.19
N ARG A 57 4.96 7.90 19.47
CA ARG A 57 5.26 9.24 20.01
C ARG A 57 6.65 9.71 19.57
N ASP A 58 7.65 8.82 19.64
CA ASP A 58 9.04 9.15 19.29
C ASP A 58 9.20 9.47 17.79
N CYS A 59 8.43 8.83 16.91
CA CYS A 59 8.42 9.16 15.48
C CYS A 59 7.51 10.35 15.14
N HIS A 60 6.88 11.00 16.15
CA HIS A 60 5.98 12.13 15.96
C HIS A 60 4.88 11.88 14.93
N LEU A 61 4.31 10.66 14.94
CA LEU A 61 3.28 10.29 13.97
C LEU A 61 2.03 11.17 14.14
N GLU A 62 1.72 11.93 13.11
CA GLU A 62 0.50 12.73 13.04
C GLU A 62 -0.33 12.32 11.82
N LEU A 63 -1.51 11.77 12.07
CA LEU A 63 -2.42 11.37 10.99
C LEU A 63 -3.35 12.54 10.63
N PRO A 64 -3.50 12.87 9.33
CA PRO A 64 -4.43 13.90 8.87
C PRO A 64 -5.86 13.61 9.29
N LYS A 65 -6.53 14.60 9.86
CA LYS A 65 -7.95 14.49 10.26
C LYS A 65 -8.84 14.41 9.02
N HIS A 66 -9.94 13.68 9.13
CA HIS A 66 -10.96 13.55 8.07
C HIS A 66 -10.42 13.10 6.72
N THR A 67 -9.34 12.30 6.72
CA THR A 67 -8.66 11.83 5.53
C THR A 67 -8.72 10.31 5.47
N PHE A 68 -9.16 9.76 4.34
CA PHE A 68 -9.10 8.33 4.08
C PHE A 68 -7.69 7.89 3.69
N TYR A 69 -7.41 6.60 3.81
CA TYR A 69 -6.12 5.97 3.43
C TYR A 69 -4.94 6.34 4.32
N VAL A 70 -5.18 7.00 5.46
CA VAL A 70 -4.16 7.33 6.47
C VAL A 70 -3.59 6.09 7.18
N ASP A 71 -4.27 4.95 7.06
CA ASP A 71 -3.79 3.62 7.43
C ASP A 71 -2.43 3.29 6.80
N ASN A 72 -2.19 3.75 5.57
CA ASN A 72 -0.89 3.62 4.92
C ASN A 72 0.19 4.44 5.64
N LEU A 73 -0.12 5.64 6.10
CA LEU A 73 0.81 6.47 6.88
C LEU A 73 1.09 5.86 8.24
N PHE A 74 0.03 5.34 8.90
CA PHE A 74 0.15 4.65 10.18
C PHE A 74 1.12 3.46 10.14
N VAL A 75 1.14 2.73 9.03
CA VAL A 75 2.10 1.62 8.85
C VAL A 75 3.46 2.14 8.41
N TYR A 76 3.51 3.05 7.44
CA TYR A 76 4.73 3.40 6.71
C TYR A 76 5.66 4.34 7.49
N GLU A 77 5.12 5.42 8.08
CA GLU A 77 5.95 6.44 8.73
C GLU A 77 6.73 5.92 9.95
N PRO A 78 6.22 4.99 10.78
CA PRO A 78 6.99 4.46 11.91
C PRO A 78 8.10 3.46 11.55
N LEU A 79 8.12 2.89 10.32
CA LEU A 79 9.01 1.78 9.95
C LEU A 79 10.50 2.05 10.23
N PRO A 80 11.08 3.24 9.93
CA PRO A 80 12.49 3.51 10.22
C PRO A 80 12.84 3.52 11.71
N PHE A 81 11.86 3.69 12.59
CA PHE A 81 12.03 3.67 14.05
C PHE A 81 11.92 2.27 14.63
N VAL A 82 11.44 1.30 13.85
CA VAL A 82 11.28 -0.09 14.28
C VAL A 82 12.62 -0.82 14.24
N LYS A 83 13.18 -1.09 15.42
CA LYS A 83 14.42 -1.84 15.57
C LYS A 83 14.19 -3.35 15.73
N THR A 84 13.08 -3.72 16.36
CA THR A 84 12.74 -5.10 16.64
C THR A 84 11.30 -5.40 16.26
N LEU A 85 11.11 -6.57 15.66
CA LEU A 85 9.82 -7.09 15.25
C LEU A 85 9.57 -8.44 15.91
N TYR A 86 8.30 -8.78 16.07
CA TYR A 86 7.89 -10.12 16.47
C TYR A 86 6.65 -10.50 15.64
N TYR A 87 6.72 -11.60 14.92
CA TYR A 87 5.58 -12.08 14.14
C TYR A 87 4.85 -13.19 14.90
N LEU A 88 3.61 -12.90 15.27
CA LEU A 88 2.67 -13.87 15.82
C LEU A 88 1.78 -14.39 14.69
N ASN A 89 1.87 -15.69 14.41
CA ASN A 89 1.03 -16.36 13.40
C ASN A 89 -0.36 -16.66 13.97
N VAL A 90 -1.11 -15.61 14.32
CA VAL A 90 -2.47 -15.70 14.85
C VAL A 90 -3.40 -14.79 14.07
N ASP A 91 -4.62 -15.24 13.83
CA ASP A 91 -5.67 -14.50 13.15
C ASP A 91 -6.32 -13.50 14.11
N PHE A 92 -5.61 -12.38 14.30
CA PHE A 92 -5.94 -11.41 15.35
C PHE A 92 -7.06 -10.45 14.94
N TYR A 93 -7.09 -10.01 13.67
CA TYR A 93 -8.08 -9.05 13.19
C TYR A 93 -8.97 -9.67 12.12
N ARG A 94 -10.29 -9.52 12.29
CA ARG A 94 -11.27 -9.98 11.31
C ARG A 94 -11.84 -8.80 10.54
N TYR A 95 -11.43 -8.66 9.27
CA TYR A 95 -11.81 -7.56 8.41
C TYR A 95 -13.01 -7.92 7.56
N TYR A 96 -14.15 -7.43 7.98
CA TYR A 96 -15.41 -7.66 7.28
C TYR A 96 -15.51 -6.78 6.02
N ILE A 97 -15.58 -7.39 4.85
CA ILE A 97 -15.67 -6.73 3.54
C ILE A 97 -17.03 -6.94 2.88
N GLY A 98 -17.36 -6.09 1.89
CA GLY A 98 -18.62 -6.18 1.14
C GLY A 98 -19.76 -5.34 1.71
N ARG A 99 -19.50 -4.49 2.73
CA ARG A 99 -20.52 -3.54 3.23
C ARG A 99 -20.62 -2.33 2.31
N ASP A 100 -21.85 -1.81 2.16
CA ASP A 100 -22.08 -0.54 1.47
C ASP A 100 -21.29 0.59 2.15
N GLY A 101 -20.71 1.48 1.33
CA GLY A 101 -19.97 2.65 1.83
C GLY A 101 -18.51 2.41 2.22
N GLN A 102 -17.97 1.19 2.10
CA GLN A 102 -16.57 0.92 2.38
C GLN A 102 -15.62 1.79 1.52
N SER A 103 -14.49 2.17 2.12
CA SER A 103 -13.47 3.03 1.47
C SER A 103 -12.85 2.39 0.24
N VAL A 104 -12.75 1.06 0.22
CA VAL A 104 -12.18 0.26 -0.88
C VAL A 104 -13.14 0.03 -2.06
N ASN A 105 -14.38 0.49 -1.98
CA ASN A 105 -15.30 0.44 -3.11
C ASN A 105 -14.80 1.37 -4.23
N GLU A 106 -14.77 0.90 -5.48
CA GLU A 106 -14.22 1.62 -6.64
C GLU A 106 -14.82 3.03 -6.80
N LYS A 107 -16.14 3.18 -6.66
CA LYS A 107 -16.81 4.49 -6.75
C LYS A 107 -16.34 5.45 -5.65
N ASN A 108 -16.17 4.92 -4.43
CA ASN A 108 -15.69 5.70 -3.30
C ASN A 108 -14.22 6.08 -3.46
N MET A 109 -13.39 5.18 -4.00
CA MET A 109 -11.99 5.45 -4.29
C MET A 109 -11.83 6.56 -5.33
N ILE A 110 -12.60 6.52 -6.41
CA ILE A 110 -12.60 7.57 -7.44
C ILE A 110 -13.03 8.91 -6.84
N LYS A 111 -14.11 8.93 -6.05
CA LYS A 111 -14.59 10.15 -5.37
C LYS A 111 -13.56 10.76 -4.42
N ARG A 112 -12.68 9.93 -3.86
CA ARG A 112 -11.67 10.32 -2.85
C ARG A 112 -10.24 10.31 -3.42
N ILE A 113 -10.08 10.37 -4.73
CA ILE A 113 -8.77 10.31 -5.37
C ILE A 113 -7.81 11.38 -4.85
N ASP A 114 -8.29 12.57 -4.52
CA ASP A 114 -7.45 13.65 -3.99
C ASP A 114 -6.81 13.28 -2.64
N GLN A 115 -7.55 12.57 -1.79
CA GLN A 115 -7.01 12.09 -0.52
C GLN A 115 -5.99 10.96 -0.73
N GLN A 116 -6.25 10.05 -1.66
CA GLN A 116 -5.29 9.00 -2.03
C GLN A 116 -3.98 9.61 -2.56
N LEU A 117 -4.06 10.60 -3.44
CA LEU A 117 -2.90 11.29 -3.99
C LEU A 117 -2.16 12.10 -2.92
N TYR A 118 -2.89 12.72 -1.99
CA TYR A 118 -2.31 13.41 -0.85
C TYR A 118 -1.50 12.46 0.04
N VAL A 119 -2.09 11.33 0.44
CA VAL A 119 -1.41 10.30 1.24
C VAL A 119 -0.17 9.77 0.49
N ASN A 120 -0.28 9.49 -0.79
CA ASN A 120 0.86 9.03 -1.59
C ASN A 120 2.00 10.06 -1.62
N LYS A 121 1.72 11.35 -1.84
CA LYS A 121 2.72 12.42 -1.79
C LYS A 121 3.36 12.51 -0.41
N ARG A 122 2.56 12.42 0.66
CA ARG A 122 3.09 12.43 2.02
C ARG A 122 4.05 11.25 2.27
N MET A 123 3.76 10.06 1.74
CA MET A 123 4.69 8.92 1.81
C MET A 123 6.01 9.20 1.05
N VAL A 124 5.94 9.89 -0.10
CA VAL A 124 7.14 10.32 -0.85
C VAL A 124 7.96 11.33 -0.06
N ASP A 125 7.29 12.21 0.67
CA ASP A 125 7.95 13.28 1.45
C ASP A 125 8.51 12.83 2.79
N ALA A 126 8.01 11.70 3.32
CA ALA A 126 8.33 11.24 4.68
C ALA A 126 9.83 11.00 4.89
N TYR A 127 10.51 10.42 3.90
CA TYR A 127 11.92 10.04 4.02
C TYR A 127 12.66 10.12 2.67
N ASP A 128 13.96 10.43 2.74
CA ASP A 128 14.90 10.03 1.70
C ASP A 128 15.22 8.54 1.90
N LEU A 129 14.52 7.69 1.13
CA LEU A 129 14.61 6.24 1.26
C LEU A 129 16.04 5.72 1.00
N TRP A 130 16.83 6.45 0.22
CA TRP A 130 18.18 6.05 -0.14
C TRP A 130 19.21 6.31 0.96
N GLN A 131 18.83 7.06 2.00
CA GLN A 131 19.62 7.25 3.23
C GLN A 131 19.34 6.16 4.29
N ILE A 132 18.36 5.28 4.06
CA ILE A 132 18.08 4.16 4.96
C ILE A 132 19.18 3.11 4.75
N GLU A 133 20.02 2.92 5.76
CA GLU A 133 21.18 2.01 5.70
C GLU A 133 20.75 0.55 5.64
N GLU A 134 19.71 0.17 6.41
CA GLU A 134 19.21 -1.20 6.43
C GLU A 134 18.52 -1.53 5.10
N GLU A 135 19.13 -2.44 4.34
CA GLU A 135 18.75 -2.74 2.97
C GLU A 135 17.34 -3.33 2.85
N HIS A 136 16.99 -4.30 3.69
CA HIS A 136 15.67 -4.95 3.64
C HIS A 136 14.55 -3.97 3.98
N LEU A 137 14.77 -3.07 4.95
CA LEU A 137 13.82 -2.00 5.26
C LEU A 137 13.66 -1.05 4.08
N ARG A 138 14.76 -0.60 3.49
CA ARG A 138 14.76 0.30 2.32
C ARG A 138 13.98 -0.32 1.16
N GLU A 139 14.30 -1.55 0.80
CA GLU A 139 13.63 -2.28 -0.29
C GLU A 139 12.13 -2.52 0.03
N TYR A 140 11.81 -2.81 1.28
CA TYR A 140 10.42 -2.96 1.71
C TYR A 140 9.65 -1.64 1.58
N MET A 141 10.22 -0.53 2.05
CA MET A 141 9.58 0.79 1.96
C MET A 141 9.43 1.26 0.51
N LEU A 142 10.42 1.02 -0.35
CA LEU A 142 10.32 1.28 -1.79
C LEU A 142 9.21 0.46 -2.44
N SER A 143 9.11 -0.83 -2.12
CA SER A 143 8.05 -1.71 -2.62
C SER A 143 6.66 -1.28 -2.15
N TYR A 144 6.54 -0.84 -0.90
CA TYR A 144 5.28 -0.33 -0.37
C TYR A 144 4.87 0.96 -1.11
N LEU A 145 5.80 1.90 -1.26
CA LEU A 145 5.56 3.14 -1.99
C LEU A 145 5.20 2.87 -3.47
N GLU A 146 5.87 1.90 -4.11
CA GLU A 146 5.52 1.44 -5.47
C GLU A 146 4.06 0.97 -5.51
N THR A 147 3.65 0.13 -4.58
CA THR A 147 2.28 -0.39 -4.49
C THR A 147 1.26 0.73 -4.36
N ILE A 148 1.46 1.68 -3.46
CA ILE A 148 0.52 2.79 -3.25
C ILE A 148 0.50 3.74 -4.47
N THR A 149 1.64 3.97 -5.12
CA THR A 149 1.71 4.78 -6.33
C THR A 149 1.00 4.11 -7.51
N VAL A 150 1.10 2.79 -7.62
CA VAL A 150 0.37 1.99 -8.60
C VAL A 150 -1.14 2.04 -8.35
N VAL A 151 -1.57 1.90 -7.09
CA VAL A 151 -2.99 2.02 -6.71
C VAL A 151 -3.52 3.42 -7.06
N SER A 152 -2.78 4.48 -6.71
CA SER A 152 -3.13 5.87 -7.04
C SER A 152 -3.28 6.08 -8.56
N THR A 153 -2.36 5.52 -9.33
CA THR A 153 -2.38 5.56 -10.80
C THR A 153 -3.60 4.82 -11.36
N CYS A 154 -3.86 3.64 -10.82
CA CYS A 154 -4.96 2.79 -11.25
C CYS A 154 -6.33 3.45 -11.03
N ILE A 155 -6.55 4.06 -9.86
CA ILE A 155 -7.80 4.80 -9.55
C ILE A 155 -8.04 5.89 -10.60
N GLY A 156 -6.99 6.66 -10.96
CA GLY A 156 -7.09 7.67 -12.00
C GLY A 156 -7.44 7.08 -13.37
N TYR A 157 -6.87 5.94 -13.74
CA TYR A 157 -7.16 5.28 -15.01
C TYR A 157 -8.57 4.69 -15.06
N VAL A 158 -9.02 4.07 -13.97
CA VAL A 158 -10.37 3.50 -13.86
C VAL A 158 -11.44 4.58 -13.91
N SER A 159 -11.19 5.76 -13.36
CA SER A 159 -12.12 6.89 -13.41
C SER A 159 -12.41 7.35 -14.85
N ASN A 160 -11.45 7.13 -15.75
CA ASN A 160 -11.47 7.60 -17.15
C ASN A 160 -11.81 9.11 -17.31
N ASP A 161 -11.62 9.89 -16.25
CA ASP A 161 -11.87 11.32 -16.20
C ASP A 161 -10.57 12.08 -16.56
N PRO A 162 -10.60 13.00 -17.55
CA PRO A 162 -9.43 13.80 -17.91
C PRO A 162 -8.80 14.57 -16.76
N VAL A 163 -9.60 15.03 -15.79
CA VAL A 163 -9.10 15.74 -14.61
C VAL A 163 -8.29 14.79 -13.72
N ASN A 164 -8.82 13.60 -13.44
CA ASN A 164 -8.13 12.59 -12.63
C ASN A 164 -6.90 12.04 -13.34
N LEU A 165 -6.96 11.87 -14.66
CA LEU A 165 -5.79 11.49 -15.47
C LEU A 165 -4.67 12.55 -15.39
N LYS A 166 -5.04 13.84 -15.37
CA LYS A 166 -4.07 14.92 -15.15
C LYS A 166 -3.46 14.85 -13.76
N LYS A 167 -4.26 14.67 -12.72
CA LYS A 167 -3.80 14.55 -11.34
C LYS A 167 -2.77 13.41 -11.18
N VAL A 168 -2.98 12.27 -11.83
CA VAL A 168 -2.03 11.15 -11.84
C VAL A 168 -0.71 11.54 -12.53
N LYS A 169 -0.77 12.24 -13.66
CA LYS A 169 0.45 12.76 -14.31
C LYS A 169 1.20 13.74 -13.41
N ASP A 170 0.46 14.60 -12.72
CA ASP A 170 1.03 15.58 -11.77
C ASP A 170 1.66 14.87 -10.56
N LEU A 171 1.10 13.73 -10.10
CA LEU A 171 1.74 12.89 -9.07
C LEU A 171 3.10 12.34 -9.57
N TRP A 172 3.13 11.73 -10.75
CA TRP A 172 4.37 11.19 -11.30
C TRP A 172 5.43 12.27 -11.55
N LYS A 173 4.99 13.45 -12.00
CA LYS A 173 5.87 14.62 -12.12
C LYS A 173 6.41 15.03 -10.74
N TYR A 174 5.54 15.12 -9.74
CA TYR A 174 5.92 15.46 -8.37
C TYR A 174 7.00 14.52 -7.83
N ILE A 175 6.80 13.19 -7.96
CA ILE A 175 7.79 12.19 -7.53
C ILE A 175 9.13 12.41 -8.26
N LYS A 176 9.09 12.66 -9.57
CA LYS A 176 10.29 12.90 -10.38
C LYS A 176 11.04 14.15 -9.95
N ASP A 177 10.31 15.24 -9.71
CA ASP A 177 10.90 16.54 -9.31
C ASP A 177 11.47 16.47 -7.88
N LYS A 178 10.84 15.68 -6.99
CA LYS A 178 11.26 15.50 -5.60
C LYS A 178 12.48 14.59 -5.47
N ASP A 179 12.42 13.43 -6.09
CA ASP A 179 13.50 12.43 -6.08
C ASP A 179 13.52 11.64 -7.40
N PRO A 180 14.41 12.01 -8.34
CA PRO A 180 14.55 11.32 -9.62
C PRO A 180 14.95 9.85 -9.48
N ARG A 181 15.69 9.45 -8.43
CA ARG A 181 16.13 8.09 -8.20
C ARG A 181 14.94 7.21 -7.78
N THR A 182 14.15 7.69 -6.82
CA THR A 182 12.90 7.02 -6.43
C THR A 182 11.92 6.98 -7.59
N TYR A 183 11.75 8.08 -8.35
CA TYR A 183 10.93 8.06 -9.57
C TYR A 183 11.35 6.95 -10.53
N HIS A 184 12.66 6.83 -10.81
CA HIS A 184 13.17 5.80 -11.72
C HIS A 184 12.86 4.39 -11.19
N HIS A 185 13.09 4.15 -9.91
CA HIS A 185 12.79 2.86 -9.27
C HIS A 185 11.31 2.50 -9.37
N LEU A 186 10.41 3.41 -8.99
CA LEU A 186 8.96 3.19 -9.05
C LEU A 186 8.43 3.07 -10.48
N ARG A 187 8.95 3.89 -11.40
CA ARG A 187 8.44 3.95 -12.78
C ARG A 187 8.83 2.74 -13.61
N TRP A 188 10.00 2.19 -13.37
CA TRP A 188 10.59 1.07 -14.10
C TRP A 188 10.63 -0.22 -13.29
N GLY A 189 10.16 -0.19 -12.04
CA GLY A 189 9.85 -1.39 -11.27
C GLY A 189 8.76 -2.23 -11.94
N ALA A 190 8.62 -3.49 -11.53
CA ALA A 190 7.71 -4.43 -12.20
C ALA A 190 6.25 -3.93 -12.25
N LEU A 191 5.73 -3.45 -11.12
CA LEU A 191 4.36 -2.96 -11.04
C LEU A 191 4.20 -1.60 -11.73
N GLY A 192 5.14 -0.68 -11.50
CA GLY A 192 5.14 0.63 -12.11
C GLY A 192 5.25 0.58 -13.64
N HIS A 193 6.13 -0.28 -14.17
CA HIS A 193 6.26 -0.48 -15.62
C HIS A 193 4.95 -1.00 -16.23
N ALA A 194 4.38 -2.06 -15.65
CA ALA A 194 3.13 -2.65 -16.11
C ALA A 194 1.96 -1.65 -16.09
N MET A 195 1.91 -0.77 -15.05
CA MET A 195 0.83 0.21 -14.90
C MET A 195 1.00 1.43 -15.82
N ASN A 196 2.22 1.75 -16.25
CA ASN A 196 2.50 2.94 -17.05
C ASN A 196 2.85 2.64 -18.51
N LEU A 197 2.26 1.60 -19.09
CA LEU A 197 2.39 1.32 -20.51
C LEU A 197 1.87 2.51 -21.35
N PRO A 198 2.54 2.84 -22.47
CA PRO A 198 2.23 4.05 -23.21
C PRO A 198 0.88 3.98 -23.93
N GLY A 199 0.27 5.16 -24.12
CA GLY A 199 -0.91 5.33 -24.93
C GLY A 199 -2.23 4.85 -24.31
N ARG A 200 -3.31 4.94 -25.09
CA ARG A 200 -4.68 4.54 -24.67
C ARG A 200 -4.78 3.03 -24.47
N PHE A 201 -4.09 2.28 -25.30
CA PHE A 201 -4.05 0.81 -25.21
C PHE A 201 -3.34 0.34 -23.95
N GLY A 202 -2.21 0.93 -23.58
CA GLY A 202 -1.51 0.61 -22.33
C GLY A 202 -2.41 0.84 -21.11
N ARG A 203 -3.10 1.97 -21.04
CA ARG A 203 -4.07 2.24 -19.96
C ARG A 203 -5.20 1.21 -19.91
N TYR A 204 -5.74 0.80 -21.06
CA TYR A 204 -6.77 -0.24 -21.13
C TYR A 204 -6.26 -1.56 -20.54
N LEU A 205 -5.05 -1.98 -20.90
CA LEU A 205 -4.42 -3.19 -20.34
C LEU A 205 -4.23 -3.09 -18.83
N SER A 206 -3.76 -1.94 -18.34
CA SER A 206 -3.56 -1.70 -16.90
C SER A 206 -4.88 -1.81 -16.13
N VAL A 207 -5.95 -1.19 -16.62
CA VAL A 207 -7.29 -1.27 -16.00
C VAL A 207 -7.82 -2.70 -16.05
N LYS A 208 -7.61 -3.42 -17.15
CA LYS A 208 -8.04 -4.82 -17.27
C LYS A 208 -7.29 -5.73 -16.29
N ALA A 209 -5.98 -5.56 -16.18
CA ALA A 209 -5.16 -6.30 -15.21
C ALA A 209 -5.60 -6.03 -13.77
N TYR A 210 -5.88 -4.77 -13.43
CA TYR A 210 -6.43 -4.39 -12.12
C TYR A 210 -7.78 -5.08 -11.84
N LYS A 211 -8.72 -5.04 -12.77
CA LYS A 211 -10.04 -5.70 -12.60
C LYS A 211 -9.91 -7.22 -12.45
N ILE A 212 -8.94 -7.82 -13.11
CA ILE A 212 -8.64 -9.24 -12.92
C ILE A 212 -8.08 -9.48 -11.52
N SER A 213 -7.09 -8.67 -11.07
CA SER A 213 -6.51 -8.81 -9.74
C SER A 213 -7.54 -8.63 -8.62
N GLN A 214 -8.51 -7.72 -8.78
CA GLN A 214 -9.62 -7.55 -7.83
C GLN A 214 -10.44 -8.83 -7.66
N ARG A 215 -10.74 -9.55 -8.75
CA ARG A 215 -11.48 -10.83 -8.67
C ARG A 215 -10.71 -11.90 -7.89
N PHE A 216 -9.39 -11.96 -8.04
CA PHE A 216 -8.55 -12.91 -7.32
C PHE A 216 -8.31 -12.51 -5.86
N MET A 217 -8.29 -11.21 -5.56
CA MET A 217 -8.08 -10.72 -4.19
C MET A 217 -9.35 -10.56 -3.36
N GLY A 218 -10.53 -10.77 -3.97
CA GLY A 218 -11.81 -10.74 -3.27
C GLY A 218 -12.29 -9.34 -2.86
N PHE A 219 -11.82 -8.28 -3.51
CA PHE A 219 -12.21 -6.88 -3.26
C PHE A 219 -13.40 -6.42 -4.12
N ASN A 220 -14.41 -7.25 -4.29
CA ASN A 220 -15.67 -6.83 -4.94
C ASN A 220 -16.80 -6.90 -3.95
#